data_f75ce4370ec36b4c3fdd6307531739b8
#
_entry.id   f75ce4370ec36b4c3fdd6307531739b8
#
_cell.length_a   1.000
_cell.length_b   1.000
_cell.length_c   1.000
_cell.angle_alpha   90.00
_cell.angle_beta   90.00
_cell.angle_gamma   90.00
#
_symmetry.space_group_name_H-M   'P 1'
#
loop_
_entity.id
_entity.type
_entity.pdbx_description
1 polymer ?
#
loop_
_entity_poly.entity_id
_entity_poly.type
_entity_poly.pdbx_seq_one_letter_code
_entity_poly.pdbx_strand_id
1 'polypeptide(L)'
;VEGMLMAIGMLIIIKQVPSFLGVIIPPIKSIPKALASIPEQLMVLNPMITTIGAVALFLLFFLTAILSRIQAKWAKLIPVPMIVIVLGGLASWIIGIDEKYLIHVPLNVFEHGIVFPSFAEAFTRTDLYGSFLVIIITLVLIDGTESLATIQAIDKIDPFKRKSNPNVTLRAMGVSNTASSL
;
A
#
# COMPACT_ATOMS: atom_id res chain seq x y z
N VAL A 1 11.39 -4.16 13.99
CA VAL A 1 10.28 -4.53 13.08
C VAL A 1 9.03 -3.75 13.44
N GLU A 2 8.49 -3.87 14.65
CA GLU A 2 7.24 -3.21 15.05
C GLU A 2 7.30 -1.70 14.86
N GLY A 3 8.39 -1.03 15.27
CA GLY A 3 8.57 0.40 15.06
C GLY A 3 8.63 0.81 13.58
N MET A 4 9.22 -0.03 12.74
CA MET A 4 9.30 0.22 11.29
C MET A 4 7.92 0.08 10.63
N LEU A 5 7.17 -0.97 10.96
CA LEU A 5 5.80 -1.16 10.46
C LEU A 5 4.87 -0.03 10.92
N MET A 6 5.01 0.39 12.18
CA MET A 6 4.27 1.53 12.72
C MET A 6 4.61 2.83 11.98
N ALA A 7 5.88 3.09 11.72
CA ALA A 7 6.32 4.27 10.97
C ALA A 7 5.77 4.27 9.55
N ILE A 8 5.83 3.13 8.85
CA ILE A 8 5.25 2.97 7.50
C ILE A 8 3.73 3.21 7.53
N GLY A 9 3.03 2.63 8.51
CA GLY A 9 1.60 2.84 8.67
C GLY A 9 1.23 4.31 8.89
N MET A 10 1.95 5.01 9.76
CA MET A 10 1.76 6.44 9.99
C MET A 10 2.05 7.27 8.74
N LEU A 11 3.09 6.92 7.99
CA LEU A 11 3.43 7.57 6.73
C LEU A 11 2.32 7.45 5.69
N ILE A 12 1.75 6.25 5.55
CA ILE A 12 0.65 5.99 4.63
C ILE A 12 -0.57 6.83 5.05
N ILE A 13 -0.93 6.84 6.34
CA ILE A 13 -2.06 7.62 6.85
C ILE A 13 -1.86 9.10 6.52
N ILE A 14 -0.71 9.68 6.86
CA ILE A 14 -0.43 11.11 6.63
C ILE A 14 -0.54 11.46 5.14
N LYS A 15 -0.01 10.60 4.26
CA LYS A 15 -0.07 10.82 2.81
C LYS A 15 -1.48 10.66 2.24
N GLN A 16 -2.36 9.93 2.89
CA GLN A 16 -3.75 9.72 2.43
C GLN A 16 -4.73 10.78 2.94
N VAL A 17 -4.32 11.63 3.91
CA VAL A 17 -5.18 12.70 4.41
C VAL A 17 -5.73 13.61 3.30
N PRO A 18 -4.93 14.12 2.33
CA PRO A 18 -5.46 14.96 1.26
C PRO A 18 -6.53 14.25 0.42
N SER A 19 -6.28 12.99 0.04
CA SER A 19 -7.25 12.17 -0.72
C SER A 19 -8.54 11.94 0.05
N PHE A 20 -8.44 11.68 1.35
CA PHE A 20 -9.59 11.53 2.24
C PHE A 20 -10.42 12.81 2.35
N LEU A 21 -9.76 13.97 2.38
CA LEU A 21 -10.43 15.28 2.44
C LEU A 21 -10.88 15.79 1.05
N GLY A 22 -10.57 15.07 -0.02
CA GLY A 22 -10.87 15.49 -1.38
C GLY A 22 -10.10 16.74 -1.80
N VAL A 23 -8.89 16.93 -1.27
CA VAL A 23 -8.02 18.05 -1.59
C VAL A 23 -6.96 17.60 -2.59
N ILE A 24 -6.92 18.24 -3.75
CA ILE A 24 -5.95 17.93 -4.79
C ILE A 24 -4.74 18.83 -4.60
N ILE A 25 -3.67 18.25 -4.04
CA ILE A 25 -2.40 18.94 -3.84
C ILE A 25 -1.26 18.15 -4.50
N PRO A 26 -0.20 18.83 -4.94
CA PRO A 26 0.98 18.13 -5.43
C PRO A 26 1.60 17.25 -4.33
N PRO A 27 2.22 16.12 -4.68
CA PRO A 27 2.76 15.18 -3.71
C PRO A 27 3.83 15.83 -2.82
N ILE A 28 3.56 15.90 -1.52
CA ILE A 28 4.48 16.49 -0.55
C ILE A 28 5.57 15.46 -0.21
N LYS A 29 6.82 15.78 -0.56
CA LYS A 29 7.97 14.89 -0.32
C LYS A 29 8.42 14.84 1.14
N SER A 30 8.09 15.84 1.95
CA SER A 30 8.54 15.98 3.34
C SER A 30 7.40 15.74 4.31
N ILE A 31 7.57 14.78 5.23
CA ILE A 31 6.56 14.43 6.24
C ILE A 31 6.21 15.59 7.17
N PRO A 32 7.20 16.35 7.71
CA PRO A 32 6.86 17.50 8.55
C PRO A 32 6.02 18.54 7.82
N LYS A 33 6.28 18.76 6.53
CA LYS A 33 5.46 19.66 5.70
C LYS A 33 4.05 19.11 5.46
N ALA A 34 3.94 17.80 5.26
CA ALA A 34 2.63 17.15 5.10
C ALA A 34 1.79 17.28 6.37
N LEU A 35 2.36 17.08 7.56
CA LEU A 35 1.68 17.30 8.83
C LEU A 35 1.29 18.76 9.04
N ALA A 36 2.19 19.69 8.76
CA ALA A 36 1.94 21.12 8.91
C ALA A 36 0.82 21.64 7.97
N SER A 37 0.61 20.98 6.83
CA SER A 37 -0.43 21.36 5.86
C SER A 37 -1.83 20.82 6.18
N ILE A 38 -1.97 19.90 7.14
CA ILE A 38 -3.28 19.32 7.51
C ILE A 38 -4.30 20.36 7.93
N PRO A 39 -3.99 21.37 8.79
CA PRO A 39 -4.95 22.38 9.17
C PRO A 39 -5.48 23.19 7.97
N GLU A 40 -4.61 23.54 7.02
CA GLU A 40 -5.01 24.25 5.80
C GLU A 40 -5.92 23.39 4.92
N GLN A 41 -5.62 22.10 4.80
CA GLN A 41 -6.44 21.14 4.05
C GLN A 41 -7.83 20.97 4.65
N LEU A 42 -7.96 21.02 5.98
CA LEU A 42 -9.26 20.98 6.66
C LEU A 42 -10.13 22.20 6.36
N MET A 43 -9.54 23.36 6.05
CA MET A 43 -10.29 24.57 5.68
C MET A 43 -10.84 24.52 4.25
N VAL A 44 -10.21 23.73 3.36
CA VAL A 44 -10.58 23.62 1.95
C VAL A 44 -11.09 22.23 1.56
N LEU A 45 -11.51 21.43 2.55
CA LEU A 45 -12.01 20.09 2.34
C LEU A 45 -13.24 20.06 1.41
N ASN A 46 -13.36 18.98 0.63
CA ASN A 46 -14.57 18.71 -0.12
C ASN A 46 -15.53 17.89 0.76
N PRO A 47 -16.69 18.47 1.18
CA PRO A 47 -17.59 17.80 2.12
C PRO A 47 -18.13 16.47 1.58
N MET A 48 -18.38 16.39 0.27
CA MET A 48 -18.92 15.20 -0.36
C MET A 48 -17.91 14.04 -0.33
N ILE A 49 -16.66 14.29 -0.75
CA ILE A 49 -15.60 13.29 -0.75
C ILE A 49 -15.26 12.86 0.68
N THR A 50 -15.14 13.82 1.58
CA THR A 50 -14.86 13.55 3.01
C THR A 50 -15.97 12.70 3.63
N THR A 51 -17.24 12.97 3.32
CA THR A 51 -18.35 12.17 3.83
C THR A 51 -18.28 10.73 3.32
N ILE A 52 -18.02 10.52 2.03
CA ILE A 52 -17.88 9.18 1.46
C ILE A 52 -16.71 8.45 2.11
N GLY A 53 -15.57 9.13 2.27
CA GLY A 53 -14.39 8.57 2.95
C GLY A 53 -14.70 8.20 4.41
N ALA A 54 -15.40 9.06 5.14
CA ALA A 54 -15.79 8.81 6.53
C ALA A 54 -16.75 7.62 6.65
N VAL A 55 -17.75 7.53 5.76
CA VAL A 55 -18.68 6.39 5.71
C VAL A 55 -17.94 5.11 5.37
N ALA A 56 -17.03 5.14 4.39
CA ALA A 56 -16.22 3.98 4.00
C ALA A 56 -15.35 3.51 5.18
N LEU A 57 -14.72 4.44 5.88
CA LEU A 57 -13.90 4.14 7.07
C LEU A 57 -14.75 3.55 8.20
N PHE A 58 -15.91 4.12 8.46
CA PHE A 58 -16.87 3.59 9.43
C PHE A 58 -17.30 2.16 9.06
N LEU A 59 -17.68 1.94 7.82
CA LEU A 59 -18.07 0.62 7.33
C LEU A 59 -16.93 -0.40 7.45
N LEU A 60 -15.69 0.00 7.17
CA LEU A 60 -14.53 -0.87 7.31
C LEU A 60 -14.38 -1.39 8.73
N PHE A 61 -14.43 -0.51 9.73
CA PHE A 61 -14.32 -0.91 11.14
C PHE A 61 -15.56 -1.67 11.61
N PHE A 62 -16.74 -1.20 11.25
CA PHE A 62 -18.02 -1.80 11.66
C PHE A 62 -18.17 -3.23 11.12
N LEU A 63 -17.96 -3.43 9.82
CA LEU A 63 -18.04 -4.75 9.22
C LEU A 63 -16.96 -5.69 9.76
N THR A 64 -15.74 -5.19 9.97
CA THR A 64 -14.67 -5.98 10.58
C THR A 64 -15.05 -6.41 11.99
N ALA A 65 -15.61 -5.52 12.81
CA ALA A 65 -16.04 -5.83 14.15
C ALA A 65 -17.23 -6.84 14.18
N ILE A 66 -18.16 -6.76 13.24
CA ILE A 66 -19.27 -7.71 13.12
C ILE A 66 -18.76 -9.07 12.66
N LEU A 67 -18.00 -9.11 11.55
CA LEU A 67 -17.53 -10.38 10.99
C LEU A 67 -16.57 -11.11 11.93
N SER A 68 -15.80 -10.38 12.74
CA SER A 68 -14.93 -11.00 13.75
C SER A 68 -15.71 -11.74 14.87
N ARG A 69 -16.97 -11.35 15.11
CA ARG A 69 -17.85 -12.01 16.10
C ARG A 69 -18.54 -13.23 15.54
N ILE A 70 -18.64 -13.35 14.21
CA ILE A 70 -19.29 -14.47 13.54
C ILE A 70 -18.31 -15.64 13.48
N GLN A 71 -18.65 -16.76 14.15
CA GLN A 71 -17.79 -17.95 14.19
C GLN A 71 -17.88 -18.81 12.92
N ALA A 72 -18.72 -18.46 11.97
CA ALA A 72 -18.88 -19.20 10.71
C ALA A 72 -17.61 -19.12 9.85
N LYS A 73 -17.19 -20.25 9.28
CA LYS A 73 -15.97 -20.34 8.45
C LYS A 73 -16.03 -19.40 7.24
N TRP A 74 -17.20 -19.20 6.65
CA TRP A 74 -17.39 -18.31 5.50
C TRP A 74 -17.16 -16.83 5.84
N ALA A 75 -17.47 -16.38 7.06
CA ALA A 75 -17.26 -14.99 7.47
C ALA A 75 -15.77 -14.62 7.49
N LYS A 76 -14.89 -15.58 7.76
CA LYS A 76 -13.43 -15.39 7.73
C LYS A 76 -12.83 -15.29 6.33
N LEU A 77 -13.59 -15.76 5.32
CA LEU A 77 -13.17 -15.70 3.91
C LEU A 77 -13.54 -14.38 3.24
N ILE A 78 -14.37 -13.58 3.88
CA ILE A 78 -14.84 -12.30 3.31
C ILE A 78 -13.80 -11.22 3.56
N PRO A 79 -13.14 -10.71 2.51
CA PRO A 79 -12.22 -9.58 2.63
C PRO A 79 -13.01 -8.27 2.76
N VAL A 80 -13.25 -7.83 3.99
CA VAL A 80 -13.99 -6.59 4.29
C VAL A 80 -13.52 -5.38 3.47
N PRO A 81 -12.20 -5.15 3.29
CA PRO A 81 -11.74 -4.04 2.45
C PRO A 81 -12.28 -4.09 1.02
N MET A 82 -12.41 -5.26 0.42
CA MET A 82 -12.98 -5.39 -0.94
C MET A 82 -14.45 -4.99 -0.99
N ILE A 83 -15.23 -5.36 0.02
CA ILE A 83 -16.65 -4.94 0.11
C ILE A 83 -16.72 -3.42 0.17
N VAL A 84 -15.90 -2.79 1.01
CA VAL A 84 -15.88 -1.33 1.16
C VAL A 84 -15.47 -0.64 -0.14
N ILE A 85 -14.49 -1.18 -0.88
CA ILE A 85 -14.08 -0.66 -2.19
C ILE A 85 -15.22 -0.74 -3.20
N VAL A 86 -15.92 -1.88 -3.27
CA VAL A 86 -17.05 -2.07 -4.19
C VAL A 86 -18.18 -1.11 -3.84
N LEU A 87 -18.53 -0.98 -2.56
CA LEU A 87 -19.56 -0.05 -2.09
C LEU A 87 -19.18 1.41 -2.35
N GLY A 88 -17.92 1.77 -2.15
CA GLY A 88 -17.38 3.09 -2.45
C GLY A 88 -17.44 3.41 -3.95
N GLY A 89 -17.08 2.45 -4.80
CA GLY A 89 -17.19 2.58 -6.25
C GLY A 89 -18.64 2.74 -6.73
N LEU A 90 -19.55 1.93 -6.20
CA LEU A 90 -20.99 2.05 -6.49
C LEU A 90 -21.55 3.40 -6.02
N ALA A 91 -21.21 3.84 -4.83
CA ALA A 91 -21.62 5.14 -4.32
C ALA A 91 -21.09 6.28 -5.21
N SER A 92 -19.83 6.21 -5.62
CA SER A 92 -19.21 7.19 -6.52
C SER A 92 -19.93 7.27 -7.88
N TRP A 93 -20.32 6.11 -8.43
CA TRP A 93 -21.05 6.03 -9.67
C TRP A 93 -22.47 6.58 -9.56
N ILE A 94 -23.21 6.25 -8.49
CA ILE A 94 -24.60 6.72 -8.27
C ILE A 94 -24.62 8.23 -8.05
N ILE A 95 -23.66 8.77 -7.31
CA ILE A 95 -23.59 10.18 -6.96
C ILE A 95 -23.03 11.03 -8.09
N GLY A 96 -22.32 10.41 -9.06
CA GLY A 96 -21.72 11.13 -10.19
C GLY A 96 -20.53 11.99 -9.76
N ILE A 97 -19.55 11.39 -9.05
CA ILE A 97 -18.37 12.11 -8.60
C ILE A 97 -17.51 12.52 -9.80
N ASP A 98 -16.97 13.74 -9.77
CA ASP A 98 -16.05 14.24 -10.78
C ASP A 98 -14.86 13.29 -10.99
N GLU A 99 -14.49 13.05 -12.26
CA GLU A 99 -13.38 12.16 -12.63
C GLU A 99 -12.05 12.50 -11.96
N LYS A 100 -11.82 13.77 -11.62
CA LYS A 100 -10.60 14.22 -10.92
C LYS A 100 -10.39 13.59 -9.54
N TYR A 101 -11.45 13.03 -8.94
CA TYR A 101 -11.39 12.32 -7.64
C TYR A 101 -11.37 10.79 -7.82
N LEU A 102 -11.55 10.29 -9.03
CA LEU A 102 -11.55 8.88 -9.33
C LEU A 102 -10.16 8.39 -9.71
N ILE A 103 -9.87 7.15 -9.35
CA ILE A 103 -8.65 6.48 -9.78
C ILE A 103 -8.88 5.96 -11.20
N HIS A 104 -8.09 6.43 -12.16
CA HIS A 104 -8.11 5.93 -13.51
C HIS A 104 -7.44 4.55 -13.57
N VAL A 105 -8.26 3.51 -13.66
CA VAL A 105 -7.78 2.17 -13.94
C VAL A 105 -7.73 2.00 -15.45
N PRO A 106 -6.57 1.70 -16.07
CA PRO A 106 -6.49 1.46 -17.50
C PRO A 106 -7.35 0.26 -17.85
N LEU A 107 -8.38 0.48 -18.71
CA LEU A 107 -9.33 -0.56 -19.11
C LEU A 107 -8.66 -1.62 -20.02
N ASN A 108 -7.57 -1.27 -20.65
CA ASN A 108 -6.88 -2.08 -21.64
C ASN A 108 -5.65 -2.80 -21.08
N VAL A 109 -5.78 -3.38 -19.88
CA VAL A 109 -4.69 -4.14 -19.23
C VAL A 109 -4.18 -5.27 -20.14
N PHE A 110 -5.05 -5.85 -20.94
CA PHE A 110 -4.69 -6.92 -21.89
C PHE A 110 -4.14 -6.40 -23.24
N GLU A 111 -4.47 -5.17 -23.65
CA GLU A 111 -3.96 -4.58 -24.90
C GLU A 111 -2.54 -4.01 -24.73
N HIS A 112 -2.23 -3.46 -23.55
CA HIS A 112 -0.88 -2.99 -23.26
C HIS A 112 0.07 -4.12 -22.86
N GLY A 113 -0.45 -5.34 -22.73
CA GLY A 113 0.32 -6.54 -22.50
C GLY A 113 1.17 -6.50 -21.22
N ILE A 114 2.02 -7.48 -21.09
CA ILE A 114 3.08 -7.48 -20.08
C ILE A 114 4.13 -6.48 -20.55
N VAL A 115 4.24 -5.36 -19.81
CA VAL A 115 5.28 -4.36 -20.09
C VAL A 115 6.61 -4.95 -19.63
N PHE A 116 7.39 -5.46 -20.56
CA PHE A 116 8.74 -5.88 -20.25
C PHE A 116 9.61 -4.65 -19.97
N PRO A 117 10.45 -4.68 -18.94
CA PRO A 117 11.39 -3.60 -18.67
C PRO A 117 12.28 -3.36 -19.89
N SER A 118 12.48 -2.10 -20.29
CA SER A 118 13.41 -1.75 -21.38
C SER A 118 14.86 -1.82 -20.88
N PHE A 119 15.38 -3.02 -20.71
CA PHE A 119 16.75 -3.25 -20.24
C PHE A 119 17.79 -2.52 -21.11
N ALA A 120 17.56 -2.44 -22.41
CA ALA A 120 18.47 -1.74 -23.33
C ALA A 120 18.64 -0.27 -22.98
N GLU A 121 17.55 0.42 -22.60
CA GLU A 121 17.58 1.83 -22.21
C GLU A 121 18.28 2.02 -20.85
N ALA A 122 18.08 1.11 -19.91
CA ALA A 122 18.77 1.14 -18.62
C ALA A 122 20.29 1.00 -18.76
N PHE A 123 20.78 0.22 -19.72
CA PHE A 123 22.20 0.03 -19.97
C PHE A 123 22.86 1.18 -20.77
N THR A 124 22.08 1.99 -21.47
CA THR A 124 22.61 3.14 -22.22
C THR A 124 22.74 4.41 -21.36
N ARG A 125 22.00 4.51 -20.26
CA ARG A 125 21.97 5.67 -19.35
C ARG A 125 23.07 5.59 -18.30
N THR A 126 24.33 5.77 -18.72
CA THR A 126 25.51 5.73 -17.82
C THR A 126 25.50 6.82 -16.74
N ASP A 127 24.82 7.93 -17.01
CA ASP A 127 24.60 9.05 -16.08
C ASP A 127 23.82 8.62 -14.81
N LEU A 128 23.01 7.59 -14.88
CA LEU A 128 22.19 7.10 -13.78
C LEU A 128 22.82 5.94 -12.98
N TYR A 129 23.94 5.39 -13.39
CA TYR A 129 24.54 4.20 -12.75
C TYR A 129 24.84 4.40 -11.26
N GLY A 130 25.34 5.57 -10.88
CA GLY A 130 25.58 5.88 -9.48
C GLY A 130 24.30 5.87 -8.64
N SER A 131 23.24 6.46 -9.17
CA SER A 131 21.91 6.44 -8.51
C SER A 131 21.31 5.06 -8.46
N PHE A 132 21.45 4.26 -9.53
CA PHE A 132 21.01 2.86 -9.56
C PHE A 132 21.70 2.01 -8.50
N LEU A 133 23.03 2.13 -8.35
CA LEU A 133 23.77 1.38 -7.33
C LEU A 133 23.30 1.73 -5.93
N VAL A 134 23.10 3.01 -5.63
CA VAL A 134 22.59 3.47 -4.33
C VAL A 134 21.20 2.90 -4.06
N ILE A 135 20.30 2.95 -5.05
CA ILE A 135 18.93 2.42 -4.93
C ILE A 135 18.98 0.90 -4.71
N ILE A 136 19.76 0.16 -5.50
CA ILE A 136 19.88 -1.30 -5.37
C ILE A 136 20.37 -1.68 -3.97
N ILE A 137 21.47 -1.06 -3.51
CA ILE A 137 22.03 -1.34 -2.18
C ILE A 137 21.00 -1.02 -1.09
N THR A 138 20.32 0.12 -1.21
CA THR A 138 19.30 0.54 -0.25
C THR A 138 18.13 -0.44 -0.20
N LEU A 139 17.62 -0.86 -1.36
CA LEU A 139 16.52 -1.84 -1.45
C LEU A 139 16.94 -3.19 -0.87
N VAL A 140 18.12 -3.69 -1.20
CA VAL A 140 18.63 -4.97 -0.67
C VAL A 140 18.77 -4.92 0.85
N LEU A 141 19.26 -3.81 1.41
CA LEU A 141 19.40 -3.65 2.86
C LEU A 141 18.02 -3.55 3.55
N ILE A 142 17.08 -2.80 2.97
CA ILE A 142 15.74 -2.65 3.54
C ILE A 142 15.00 -3.98 3.47
N ASP A 143 14.88 -4.58 2.29
CA ASP A 143 14.15 -5.83 2.06
C ASP A 143 14.78 -7.00 2.86
N GLY A 144 16.11 -7.10 2.87
CA GLY A 144 16.82 -8.09 3.66
C GLY A 144 16.58 -7.94 5.17
N THR A 145 16.60 -6.71 5.67
CA THR A 145 16.33 -6.43 7.11
C THR A 145 14.88 -6.74 7.46
N GLU A 146 13.94 -6.35 6.63
CA GLU A 146 12.51 -6.61 6.82
C GLU A 146 12.23 -8.12 6.81
N SER A 147 12.82 -8.82 5.87
CA SER A 147 12.69 -10.28 5.75
C SER A 147 13.23 -11.03 6.96
N LEU A 148 14.44 -10.68 7.41
CA LEU A 148 15.03 -11.28 8.62
C LEU A 148 14.18 -11.01 9.86
N ALA A 149 13.65 -9.84 9.96
CA ALA A 149 12.81 -9.43 11.05
C ALA A 149 11.46 -10.16 11.06
N THR A 150 10.87 -10.37 9.89
CA THR A 150 9.64 -11.15 9.70
C THR A 150 9.86 -12.61 10.06
N ILE A 151 10.98 -13.22 9.63
CA ILE A 151 11.35 -14.60 10.02
C ILE A 151 11.41 -14.72 11.54
N GLN A 152 12.11 -13.81 12.21
CA GLN A 152 12.22 -13.83 13.66
C GLN A 152 10.87 -13.66 14.37
N ALA A 153 9.98 -12.83 13.81
CA ALA A 153 8.64 -12.64 14.36
C ALA A 153 7.80 -13.92 14.22
N ILE A 154 7.85 -14.58 13.06
CA ILE A 154 7.13 -15.84 12.80
C ILE A 154 7.66 -16.94 13.72
N ASP A 155 8.98 -17.08 13.86
CA ASP A 155 9.58 -18.08 14.75
C ASP A 155 9.17 -17.90 16.22
N LYS A 156 8.91 -16.66 16.66
CA LYS A 156 8.45 -16.38 18.03
C LYS A 156 7.00 -16.79 18.28
N ILE A 157 6.14 -16.67 17.28
CA ILE A 157 4.71 -16.99 17.41
C ILE A 157 4.38 -18.43 17.01
N ASP A 158 5.35 -19.19 16.48
CA ASP A 158 5.12 -20.61 16.11
C ASP A 158 4.86 -21.47 17.36
N PRO A 159 3.67 -22.08 17.47
CA PRO A 159 3.32 -22.94 18.61
C PRO A 159 4.24 -24.14 18.79
N PHE A 160 4.85 -24.60 17.68
CA PHE A 160 5.77 -25.75 17.67
C PHE A 160 7.22 -25.35 17.90
N LYS A 161 7.52 -24.05 18.10
CA LYS A 161 8.88 -23.52 18.33
C LYS A 161 9.88 -23.92 17.25
N ARG A 162 9.43 -24.09 16.01
CA ARG A 162 10.30 -24.37 14.88
C ARG A 162 11.12 -23.13 14.57
N LYS A 163 12.34 -23.34 14.13
CA LYS A 163 13.23 -22.24 13.70
C LYS A 163 13.41 -22.29 12.21
N SER A 164 13.13 -21.19 11.56
CA SER A 164 13.37 -21.02 10.13
C SER A 164 14.88 -20.83 9.89
N ASN A 165 15.34 -21.30 8.74
CA ASN A 165 16.70 -21.02 8.31
C ASN A 165 16.74 -19.70 7.54
N PRO A 166 17.33 -18.61 8.08
CA PRO A 166 17.31 -17.29 7.44
C PRO A 166 17.95 -17.32 6.03
N ASN A 167 19.02 -18.09 5.85
CA ASN A 167 19.74 -18.17 4.57
C ASN A 167 18.87 -18.82 3.48
N VAL A 168 18.12 -19.86 3.81
CA VAL A 168 17.21 -20.53 2.87
C VAL A 168 16.08 -19.60 2.49
N THR A 169 15.49 -18.92 3.47
CA THR A 169 14.38 -17.99 3.24
C THR A 169 14.83 -16.79 2.40
N LEU A 170 15.96 -16.17 2.71
CA LEU A 170 16.49 -15.05 1.93
C LEU A 170 16.81 -15.45 0.47
N ARG A 171 17.36 -16.66 0.25
CA ARG A 171 17.57 -17.17 -1.11
C ARG A 171 16.26 -17.39 -1.86
N ALA A 172 15.25 -17.97 -1.20
CA ALA A 172 13.93 -18.17 -1.80
C ALA A 172 13.28 -16.82 -2.16
N MET A 173 13.39 -15.82 -1.30
CA MET A 173 12.89 -14.47 -1.56
C MET A 173 13.64 -13.81 -2.72
N GLY A 174 14.97 -13.94 -2.80
CA GLY A 174 15.75 -13.43 -3.91
C GLY A 174 15.33 -14.05 -5.25
N VAL A 175 15.12 -15.36 -5.29
CA VAL A 175 14.60 -16.05 -6.50
C VAL A 175 13.19 -15.56 -6.84
N SER A 176 12.31 -15.43 -5.84
CA SER A 176 10.94 -14.96 -6.05
C SER A 176 10.91 -13.52 -6.57
N ASN A 177 11.70 -12.63 -5.99
CA ASN A 177 11.78 -11.23 -6.43
C ASN A 177 12.34 -11.13 -7.86
N THR A 178 13.33 -11.96 -8.21
CA THR A 178 13.86 -12.02 -9.58
C THR A 178 12.80 -12.52 -10.55
N ALA A 179 12.06 -13.57 -10.21
CA ALA A 179 11.01 -14.12 -11.06
C ALA A 179 9.83 -13.14 -11.25
N SER A 180 9.52 -12.33 -10.23
CA SER A 180 8.44 -11.34 -10.32
C SER A 180 8.84 -10.03 -11.01
N SER A 181 10.14 -9.82 -11.25
CA SER A 181 10.67 -8.64 -11.96
C SER A 181 10.76 -8.85 -13.49
N LEU A 182 10.55 -10.08 -13.95
CA LEU A 182 10.51 -10.46 -15.37
C LEU A 182 9.08 -10.40 -15.91
#